data_d1a669e7fec98c95ba110f88db948576
#
_entry.id   d1a669e7fec98c95ba110f88db948576
#
_cell.length_a   1.000
_cell.length_b   1.000
_cell.length_c   1.000
_cell.angle_alpha   90.00
_cell.angle_beta   90.00
_cell.angle_gamma   90.00
#
_symmetry.space_group_name_H-M   'P 1'
#
loop_
_entity.id
_entity.type
_entity.pdbx_description
1 polymer ?
#
loop_
_entity_poly.entity_id
_entity_poly.type
_entity_poly.pdbx_seq_one_letter_code
_entity_poly.pdbx_strand_id
1 'polypeptide(L)'
;LVKMQVLLLSLIMIVGIAIQLNNAFYQIEIGHYLFDLFAIHLIGFIIWAFLALFVQSIFNNTYLSLFLLILLALGISQFPSLGIENYLVRFNESPDSSFYLNYSDMNGYGHSLLPFFLYRFYWLLFGIFIYFFTLLIWQRELTNSVFERLTVAKNRYRGKLSFTLMISLICFLSFGFYI
;
A
#
# COMPACT_ATOMS: atom_id res chain seq x y z
N LEU A 1 5.34 -11.38 -4.34
CA LEU A 1 5.17 -10.41 -3.28
C LEU A 1 3.76 -10.53 -2.70
N VAL A 2 2.67 -10.32 -3.46
CA VAL A 2 1.27 -10.42 -2.99
C VAL A 2 0.97 -11.81 -2.38
N LYS A 3 1.43 -12.90 -3.01
CA LYS A 3 1.26 -14.26 -2.46
C LYS A 3 1.84 -14.41 -1.04
N MET A 4 2.98 -13.80 -0.75
CA MET A 4 3.59 -13.83 0.58
C MET A 4 2.75 -13.04 1.61
N GLN A 5 2.19 -11.91 1.20
CA GLN A 5 1.30 -11.13 2.06
C GLN A 5 0.01 -11.87 2.39
N VAL A 6 -0.61 -12.49 1.38
CA VAL A 6 -1.79 -13.34 1.58
C VAL A 6 -1.50 -14.51 2.53
N LEU A 7 -0.35 -15.18 2.36
CA LEU A 7 0.07 -16.26 3.25
C LEU A 7 0.27 -15.77 4.70
N LEU A 8 0.92 -14.62 4.86
CA LEU A 8 1.16 -14.02 6.18
C LEU A 8 -0.16 -13.66 6.87
N LEU A 9 -1.11 -13.03 6.15
CA LEU A 9 -2.43 -12.70 6.69
C LEU A 9 -3.24 -13.96 7.03
N SER A 10 -3.14 -15.01 6.22
CA SER A 10 -3.79 -16.31 6.52
C SER A 10 -3.22 -16.93 7.81
N LEU A 11 -1.91 -16.80 8.04
CA LEU A 11 -1.26 -17.23 9.28
C LEU A 11 -1.77 -16.42 10.48
N ILE A 12 -1.86 -15.10 10.35
CA ILE A 12 -2.41 -14.22 11.40
C ILE A 12 -3.86 -14.62 11.72
N MET A 13 -4.67 -14.92 10.72
CA MET A 13 -6.04 -15.38 10.90
C MET A 13 -6.09 -16.69 11.72
N ILE A 14 -5.27 -17.67 11.36
CA ILE A 14 -5.20 -18.95 12.07
C ILE A 14 -4.77 -18.75 13.52
N VAL A 15 -3.77 -17.92 13.78
CA VAL A 15 -3.30 -17.59 15.12
C VAL A 15 -4.38 -16.86 15.93
N GLY A 16 -5.09 -15.91 15.32
CA GLY A 16 -6.20 -15.20 15.96
C GLY A 16 -7.31 -16.15 16.39
N ILE A 17 -7.72 -17.07 15.51
CA ILE A 17 -8.72 -18.11 15.82
C ILE A 17 -8.23 -19.03 16.95
N ALA A 18 -6.95 -19.44 16.91
CA ALA A 18 -6.38 -20.30 17.97
C ALA A 18 -6.38 -19.60 19.34
N ILE A 19 -6.07 -18.29 19.38
CA ILE A 19 -6.13 -17.50 20.62
C ILE A 19 -7.58 -17.39 21.13
N GLN A 20 -8.57 -17.18 20.27
CA GLN A 20 -9.99 -17.15 20.66
C GLN A 20 -10.43 -18.46 21.28
N LEU A 21 -10.09 -19.58 20.64
CA LEU A 21 -10.40 -20.92 21.14
C LEU A 21 -9.76 -21.21 22.52
N ASN A 22 -8.49 -20.77 22.70
CA ASN A 22 -7.79 -20.93 23.96
C ASN A 22 -8.42 -20.11 25.10
N ASN A 23 -9.04 -18.97 24.76
CA ASN A 23 -9.78 -18.14 25.72
C ASN A 23 -11.26 -18.59 25.90
N ALA A 24 -11.61 -19.80 25.46
CA ALA A 24 -12.95 -20.37 25.53
C ALA A 24 -14.03 -19.55 24.78
N PHE A 25 -13.62 -18.74 23.80
CA PHE A 25 -14.54 -18.00 22.93
C PHE A 25 -14.79 -18.81 21.65
N TYR A 26 -15.95 -19.45 21.56
CA TYR A 26 -16.27 -20.38 20.46
C TYR A 26 -17.07 -19.76 19.32
N GLN A 27 -17.50 -18.51 19.46
CA GLN A 27 -18.21 -17.79 18.39
C GLN A 27 -17.19 -17.20 17.41
N ILE A 28 -16.85 -17.97 16.37
CA ILE A 28 -15.84 -17.56 15.37
C ILE A 28 -16.56 -17.01 14.15
N GLU A 29 -16.43 -15.72 13.92
CA GLU A 29 -16.96 -15.03 12.74
C GLU A 29 -15.91 -14.99 11.62
N ILE A 30 -15.77 -16.09 10.87
CA ILE A 30 -14.79 -16.23 9.78
C ILE A 30 -14.97 -15.12 8.73
N GLY A 31 -16.22 -14.72 8.43
CA GLY A 31 -16.51 -13.65 7.48
C GLY A 31 -15.94 -12.31 7.90
N HIS A 32 -15.97 -12.01 9.20
CA HIS A 32 -15.37 -10.78 9.76
C HIS A 32 -13.85 -10.80 9.65
N TYR A 33 -13.20 -11.90 10.01
CA TYR A 33 -11.76 -12.08 9.83
C TYR A 33 -11.31 -11.92 8.36
N LEU A 34 -12.05 -12.53 7.43
CA LEU A 34 -11.74 -12.41 6.01
C LEU A 34 -11.89 -10.98 5.53
N PHE A 35 -12.95 -10.29 5.92
CA PHE A 35 -13.17 -8.91 5.51
C PHE A 35 -12.09 -7.98 6.07
N ASP A 36 -11.77 -8.05 7.36
CA ASP A 36 -10.75 -7.22 7.99
C ASP A 36 -9.37 -7.44 7.38
N LEU A 37 -8.93 -8.69 7.34
CA LEU A 37 -7.57 -8.98 6.92
C LEU A 37 -7.38 -8.78 5.42
N PHE A 38 -8.32 -9.21 4.58
CA PHE A 38 -8.14 -9.23 3.13
C PHE A 38 -8.77 -8.02 2.41
N ALA A 39 -9.87 -7.44 2.91
CA ALA A 39 -10.42 -6.24 2.28
C ALA A 39 -9.82 -4.95 2.86
N ILE A 40 -9.57 -4.89 4.17
CA ILE A 40 -9.08 -3.67 4.82
C ILE A 40 -7.54 -3.62 4.83
N HIS A 41 -6.89 -4.65 5.40
CA HIS A 41 -5.45 -4.61 5.63
C HIS A 41 -4.61 -4.98 4.41
N LEU A 42 -5.01 -5.98 3.60
CA LEU A 42 -4.24 -6.42 2.44
C LEU A 42 -3.99 -5.31 1.44
N ILE A 43 -4.99 -4.47 1.16
CA ILE A 43 -4.86 -3.34 0.22
C ILE A 43 -3.76 -2.39 0.71
N GLY A 44 -3.75 -2.05 2.00
CA GLY A 44 -2.70 -1.21 2.60
C GLY A 44 -1.31 -1.82 2.47
N PHE A 45 -1.17 -3.11 2.70
CA PHE A 45 0.10 -3.82 2.53
C PHE A 45 0.57 -3.86 1.07
N ILE A 46 -0.35 -4.01 0.11
CA ILE A 46 -0.01 -3.96 -1.33
C ILE A 46 0.54 -2.58 -1.71
N ILE A 47 -0.06 -1.49 -1.22
CA ILE A 47 0.40 -0.13 -1.49
C ILE A 47 1.83 0.07 -0.94
N TRP A 48 2.09 -0.32 0.31
CA TRP A 48 3.42 -0.29 0.91
C TRP A 48 4.43 -1.16 0.16
N ALA A 49 4.00 -2.30 -0.34
CA ALA A 49 4.84 -3.20 -1.11
C ALA A 49 5.26 -2.60 -2.46
N PHE A 50 4.39 -1.88 -3.15
CA PHE A 50 4.75 -1.15 -4.38
C PHE A 50 5.76 -0.04 -4.09
N LEU A 51 5.59 0.68 -2.99
CA LEU A 51 6.55 1.69 -2.57
C LEU A 51 7.92 1.05 -2.22
N ALA A 52 7.93 -0.07 -1.52
CA ALA A 52 9.16 -0.79 -1.18
C ALA A 52 9.91 -1.27 -2.43
N LEU A 53 9.19 -1.82 -3.43
CA LEU A 53 9.78 -2.20 -4.72
C LEU A 53 10.37 -0.98 -5.44
N PHE A 54 9.69 0.15 -5.41
CA PHE A 54 10.17 1.39 -6.02
C PHE A 54 11.48 1.86 -5.36
N VAL A 55 11.52 1.98 -4.05
CA VAL A 55 12.72 2.39 -3.31
C VAL A 55 13.86 1.41 -3.59
N GLN A 56 13.60 0.11 -3.59
CA GLN A 56 14.60 -0.91 -3.88
C GLN A 56 15.09 -0.86 -5.33
N SER A 57 14.25 -0.43 -6.27
CA SER A 57 14.65 -0.28 -7.67
C SER A 57 15.59 0.89 -7.91
N ILE A 58 15.53 1.92 -7.07
CA ILE A 58 16.39 3.10 -7.16
C ILE A 58 17.76 2.81 -6.55
N PHE A 59 17.80 2.18 -5.38
CA PHE A 59 19.03 1.94 -4.65
C PHE A 59 19.51 0.49 -4.83
N ASN A 60 20.80 0.34 -5.15
CA ASN A 60 21.43 -0.97 -5.35
C ASN A 60 21.68 -1.74 -4.04
N ASN A 61 21.68 -1.04 -2.92
CA ASN A 61 21.94 -1.59 -1.60
C ASN A 61 20.63 -1.86 -0.87
N THR A 62 20.34 -3.13 -0.60
CA THR A 62 19.11 -3.56 0.09
C THR A 62 18.99 -2.92 1.50
N TYR A 63 20.10 -2.80 2.23
CA TYR A 63 20.09 -2.20 3.57
C TYR A 63 19.76 -0.71 3.52
N LEU A 64 20.34 0.02 2.55
CA LEU A 64 20.04 1.43 2.34
C LEU A 64 18.57 1.64 1.94
N SER A 65 18.06 0.81 1.05
CA SER A 65 16.65 0.86 0.62
C SER A 65 15.70 0.63 1.79
N LEU A 66 16.02 -0.34 2.65
CA LEU A 66 15.21 -0.67 3.82
C LEU A 66 15.27 0.46 4.86
N PHE A 67 16.45 1.02 5.11
CA PHE A 67 16.63 2.18 5.98
C PHE A 67 15.81 3.38 5.51
N LEU A 68 15.88 3.72 4.22
CA LEU A 68 15.11 4.81 3.64
C LEU A 68 13.60 4.57 3.71
N LEU A 69 13.15 3.32 3.52
CA LEU A 69 11.74 2.97 3.65
C LEU A 69 11.22 3.19 5.09
N ILE A 70 12.02 2.78 6.10
CA ILE A 70 11.69 2.99 7.51
C ILE A 70 11.66 4.49 7.81
N LEU A 71 12.66 5.23 7.36
CA LEU A 71 12.74 6.68 7.57
C LEU A 71 11.55 7.41 6.93
N LEU A 72 11.14 6.98 5.73
CA LEU A 72 9.97 7.51 5.04
C LEU A 72 8.68 7.18 5.80
N ALA A 73 8.53 5.96 6.32
CA ALA A 73 7.38 5.56 7.14
C ALA A 73 7.28 6.40 8.42
N LEU A 74 8.41 6.60 9.11
CA LEU A 74 8.48 7.47 10.29
C LEU A 74 8.17 8.93 9.94
N GLY A 75 8.64 9.42 8.80
CA GLY A 75 8.35 10.78 8.34
C GLY A 75 6.85 10.99 8.08
N ILE A 76 6.21 10.04 7.40
CA ILE A 76 4.76 10.08 7.12
C ILE A 76 3.95 10.06 8.43
N SER A 77 4.36 9.25 9.42
CA SER A 77 3.67 9.18 10.70
C SER A 77 3.68 10.49 11.49
N GLN A 78 4.62 11.40 11.19
CA GLN A 78 4.70 12.73 11.82
C GLN A 78 3.85 13.80 11.13
N PHE A 79 3.23 13.53 9.99
CA PHE A 79 2.42 14.52 9.26
C PHE A 79 1.30 15.14 10.08
N PRO A 80 0.54 14.38 10.92
CA PRO A 80 -0.47 14.99 11.79
C PRO A 80 0.11 15.98 12.78
N SER A 81 1.27 15.71 13.35
CA SER A 81 1.93 16.63 14.30
C SER A 81 2.44 17.91 13.64
N LEU A 82 2.65 17.89 12.31
CA LEU A 82 3.01 19.04 11.49
C LEU A 82 1.78 19.81 10.96
N GLY A 83 0.57 19.44 11.38
CA GLY A 83 -0.68 20.07 10.93
C GLY A 83 -1.13 19.65 9.52
N ILE A 84 -0.55 18.59 8.94
CA ILE A 84 -0.98 18.04 7.65
C ILE A 84 -2.08 17.02 7.90
N GLU A 85 -3.33 17.47 7.86
CA GLU A 85 -4.49 16.61 8.15
C GLU A 85 -5.15 16.03 6.90
N ASN A 86 -4.79 16.53 5.71
CA ASN A 86 -5.41 16.10 4.45
C ASN A 86 -4.97 14.67 4.07
N TYR A 87 -5.92 13.75 4.00
CA TYR A 87 -5.71 12.34 3.64
C TYR A 87 -5.23 12.11 2.20
N LEU A 88 -5.40 13.08 1.31
CA LEU A 88 -4.82 13.02 -0.05
C LEU A 88 -3.30 13.19 -0.05
N VAL A 89 -2.72 13.72 1.02
CA VAL A 89 -1.27 13.92 1.18
C VAL A 89 -0.65 12.87 2.11
N ARG A 90 -1.41 12.38 3.07
CA ARG A 90 -0.95 11.37 4.05
C ARG A 90 -0.95 9.99 3.41
N PHE A 91 0.23 9.54 3.00
CA PHE A 91 0.40 8.29 2.25
C PHE A 91 -0.26 7.08 2.93
N ASN A 92 -1.14 6.41 2.17
CA ASN A 92 -1.85 5.20 2.61
C ASN A 92 -2.72 5.39 3.86
N GLU A 93 -3.13 6.61 4.17
CA GLU A 93 -4.08 6.91 5.23
C GLU A 93 -5.48 7.20 4.68
N SER A 94 -6.47 7.09 5.53
CA SER A 94 -7.87 7.37 5.25
C SER A 94 -8.57 7.87 6.51
N PRO A 95 -9.73 8.56 6.42
CA PRO A 95 -10.53 8.88 7.59
C PRO A 95 -10.78 7.60 8.41
N ASP A 96 -10.74 7.73 9.72
CA ASP A 96 -10.89 6.61 10.67
C ASP A 96 -9.82 5.51 10.56
N SER A 97 -8.76 5.73 9.77
CA SER A 97 -7.64 4.79 9.67
C SER A 97 -6.63 4.91 10.82
N SER A 98 -7.01 5.54 11.93
CA SER A 98 -6.26 5.37 13.17
C SER A 98 -6.25 3.89 13.57
N PHE A 99 -5.54 3.06 12.83
CA PHE A 99 -5.31 1.61 12.95
C PHE A 99 -6.57 0.73 13.09
N TYR A 100 -7.74 1.29 13.44
CA TYR A 100 -8.97 0.57 13.71
C TYR A 100 -10.16 1.31 13.11
N LEU A 101 -10.72 0.78 12.03
CA LEU A 101 -12.12 1.00 11.74
C LEU A 101 -12.88 0.46 12.97
N ASN A 102 -13.52 1.32 13.73
CA ASN A 102 -14.27 0.90 14.90
C ASN A 102 -15.46 0.05 14.46
N TYR A 103 -15.32 -1.26 14.64
CA TYR A 103 -16.41 -2.18 14.46
C TYR A 103 -17.34 -2.12 15.68
N SER A 104 -18.63 -2.06 15.44
CA SER A 104 -19.66 -2.14 16.45
C SER A 104 -20.62 -3.28 16.12
N ASP A 105 -20.92 -4.14 17.08
CA ASP A 105 -21.85 -5.27 16.90
C ASP A 105 -23.25 -4.80 16.45
N MET A 106 -23.63 -3.56 16.74
CA MET A 106 -24.93 -3.01 16.36
C MET A 106 -24.97 -2.41 14.96
N ASN A 107 -23.86 -1.84 14.47
CA ASN A 107 -23.81 -1.07 13.20
C ASN A 107 -22.67 -1.48 12.27
N GLY A 108 -21.93 -2.53 12.60
CA GLY A 108 -20.75 -2.93 11.86
C GLY A 108 -19.72 -1.79 11.81
N TYR A 109 -19.20 -1.50 10.64
CA TYR A 109 -18.31 -0.35 10.38
C TYR A 109 -19.07 0.97 10.11
N GLY A 110 -20.40 0.92 10.07
CA GLY A 110 -21.25 2.08 9.84
C GLY A 110 -20.93 2.84 8.55
N HIS A 111 -20.96 4.17 8.65
CA HIS A 111 -20.69 5.08 7.52
C HIS A 111 -19.21 5.25 7.18
N SER A 112 -18.31 4.73 8.00
CA SER A 112 -16.86 4.91 7.84
C SER A 112 -16.26 4.11 6.68
N LEU A 113 -16.91 3.03 6.23
CA LEU A 113 -16.42 2.17 5.15
C LEU A 113 -16.27 2.89 3.82
N LEU A 114 -17.23 3.71 3.44
CA LEU A 114 -17.22 4.37 2.14
C LEU A 114 -16.07 5.38 2.02
N PRO A 115 -15.86 6.33 2.94
CA PRO A 115 -14.68 7.19 2.92
C PRO A 115 -13.38 6.41 2.97
N PHE A 116 -13.31 5.36 3.82
CA PHE A 116 -12.14 4.51 3.93
C PHE A 116 -11.75 3.91 2.57
N PHE A 117 -12.67 3.26 1.87
CA PHE A 117 -12.37 2.64 0.58
C PHE A 117 -12.09 3.67 -0.53
N LEU A 118 -12.69 4.86 -0.51
CA LEU A 118 -12.37 5.91 -1.47
C LEU A 118 -10.89 6.33 -1.36
N TYR A 119 -10.42 6.66 -0.16
CA TYR A 119 -9.01 7.02 0.03
C TYR A 119 -8.06 5.83 -0.18
N ARG A 120 -8.46 4.61 0.20
CA ARG A 120 -7.68 3.39 -0.11
C ARG A 120 -7.55 3.15 -1.61
N PHE A 121 -8.61 3.35 -2.36
CA PHE A 121 -8.59 3.23 -3.81
C PHE A 121 -7.71 4.31 -4.45
N TYR A 122 -7.78 5.54 -3.97
CA TYR A 122 -6.87 6.62 -4.40
C TYR A 122 -5.40 6.23 -4.23
N TRP A 123 -5.02 5.75 -3.04
CA TRP A 123 -3.65 5.32 -2.78
C TRP A 123 -3.26 4.05 -3.55
N LEU A 124 -4.22 3.17 -3.83
CA LEU A 124 -3.99 2.01 -4.68
C LEU A 124 -3.66 2.42 -6.12
N LEU A 125 -4.36 3.40 -6.68
CA LEU A 125 -4.05 3.96 -8.00
C LEU A 125 -2.65 4.57 -8.03
N PHE A 126 -2.25 5.29 -6.98
CA PHE A 126 -0.89 5.79 -6.82
C PHE A 126 0.13 4.65 -6.74
N GLY A 127 -0.16 3.60 -5.98
CA GLY A 127 0.68 2.40 -5.90
C GLY A 127 0.86 1.73 -7.27
N ILE A 128 -0.20 1.60 -8.05
CA ILE A 128 -0.16 1.07 -9.42
C ILE A 128 0.71 1.96 -10.32
N PHE A 129 0.57 3.27 -10.22
CA PHE A 129 1.42 4.20 -10.95
C PHE A 129 2.90 4.01 -10.59
N ILE A 130 3.24 3.96 -9.30
CA ILE A 130 4.60 3.69 -8.82
C ILE A 130 5.11 2.33 -9.31
N TYR A 131 4.27 1.30 -9.33
CA TYR A 131 4.63 -0.02 -9.83
C TYR A 131 5.02 0.01 -11.31
N PHE A 132 4.24 0.65 -12.19
CA PHE A 132 4.60 0.81 -13.60
C PHE A 132 5.86 1.65 -13.79
N PHE A 133 6.05 2.68 -12.96
CA PHE A 133 7.27 3.48 -12.97
C PHE A 133 8.48 2.65 -12.53
N THR A 134 8.32 1.79 -11.53
CA THR A 134 9.35 0.83 -11.11
C THR A 134 9.76 -0.10 -12.24
N LEU A 135 8.79 -0.61 -13.03
CA LEU A 135 9.08 -1.49 -14.19
C LEU A 135 9.90 -0.78 -15.27
N LEU A 136 9.78 0.54 -15.42
CA LEU A 136 10.62 1.30 -16.34
C LEU A 136 12.09 1.34 -15.88
N ILE A 137 12.30 1.54 -14.57
CA ILE A 137 13.64 1.69 -13.97
C ILE A 137 14.28 0.33 -13.71
N TRP A 138 13.47 -0.73 -13.57
CA TRP A 138 13.95 -2.06 -13.20
C TRP A 138 14.96 -2.62 -14.20
N GLN A 139 16.17 -2.89 -13.73
CA GLN A 139 17.23 -3.58 -14.48
C GLN A 139 17.61 -4.88 -13.78
N ARG A 140 17.83 -5.92 -14.59
CA ARG A 140 18.35 -7.21 -14.09
C ARG A 140 19.86 -7.22 -13.88
N GLU A 141 20.56 -6.30 -14.55
CA GLU A 141 22.02 -6.19 -14.49
C GLU A 141 22.45 -5.21 -13.39
N LEU A 142 23.54 -5.53 -12.72
CA LEU A 142 24.15 -4.73 -11.65
C LEU A 142 24.78 -3.45 -12.22
N THR A 143 23.98 -2.50 -12.65
CA THR A 143 24.50 -1.19 -13.01
C THR A 143 24.70 -0.38 -11.74
N ASN A 144 25.88 0.22 -11.61
CA ASN A 144 26.31 0.88 -10.38
C ASN A 144 25.78 2.31 -10.22
N SER A 145 25.16 2.91 -11.25
CA SER A 145 24.76 4.32 -11.26
C SER A 145 23.25 4.51 -11.43
N VAL A 146 22.68 5.42 -10.63
CA VAL A 146 21.28 5.87 -10.75
C VAL A 146 21.04 6.54 -12.12
N PHE A 147 22.04 7.25 -12.65
CA PHE A 147 21.95 7.91 -13.97
C PHE A 147 21.82 6.93 -15.13
N GLU A 148 22.50 5.78 -15.07
CA GLU A 148 22.37 4.74 -16.09
C GLU A 148 20.95 4.15 -16.11
N ARG A 149 20.32 3.99 -14.96
CA ARG A 149 18.93 3.52 -14.83
C ARG A 149 17.95 4.51 -15.45
N LEU A 150 18.16 5.82 -15.26
CA LEU A 150 17.35 6.84 -15.90
C LEU A 150 17.48 6.84 -17.42
N THR A 151 18.70 6.57 -17.94
CA THR A 151 18.94 6.45 -19.38
C THR A 151 18.20 5.24 -19.97
N VAL A 152 18.21 4.12 -19.28
CA VAL A 152 17.46 2.91 -19.69
C VAL A 152 15.95 3.16 -19.62
N ALA A 153 15.48 3.81 -18.56
CA ALA A 153 14.07 4.20 -18.44
C ALA A 153 13.63 5.08 -19.62
N LYS A 154 14.45 6.04 -20.01
CA LYS A 154 14.23 6.90 -21.21
C LYS A 154 14.11 6.10 -22.51
N ASN A 155 14.95 5.07 -22.68
CA ASN A 155 14.89 4.22 -23.87
C ASN A 155 13.65 3.29 -23.88
N ARG A 156 13.20 2.83 -22.71
CA ARG A 156 12.00 2.01 -22.54
C ARG A 156 10.70 2.81 -22.62
N TYR A 157 10.76 4.12 -22.41
CA TYR A 157 9.60 5.02 -22.41
C TYR A 157 8.84 5.07 -23.75
N ARG A 158 9.43 4.62 -24.86
CA ARG A 158 8.80 4.59 -26.19
C ARG A 158 7.85 3.40 -26.45
N GLY A 159 7.58 2.51 -25.48
CA GLY A 159 6.81 1.28 -25.66
C GLY A 159 5.42 1.31 -25.03
N LYS A 160 4.74 0.15 -25.05
CA LYS A 160 3.43 -0.09 -24.42
C LYS A 160 3.42 0.29 -22.92
N LEU A 161 4.57 0.15 -22.25
CA LEU A 161 4.74 0.45 -20.84
C LEU A 161 4.57 1.95 -20.53
N SER A 162 4.99 2.83 -21.43
CA SER A 162 4.79 4.27 -21.32
C SER A 162 3.31 4.64 -21.39
N PHE A 163 2.57 4.00 -22.28
CA PHE A 163 1.13 4.22 -22.41
C PHE A 163 0.38 3.79 -21.13
N THR A 164 0.69 2.62 -20.57
CA THR A 164 0.08 2.16 -19.31
C THR A 164 0.43 3.08 -18.13
N LEU A 165 1.66 3.60 -18.08
CA LEU A 165 2.08 4.56 -17.06
C LEU A 165 1.29 5.87 -17.18
N MET A 166 1.14 6.41 -18.39
CA MET A 166 0.36 7.64 -18.62
C MET A 166 -1.11 7.46 -18.21
N ILE A 167 -1.72 6.32 -18.57
CA ILE A 167 -3.09 6.02 -18.15
C ILE A 167 -3.20 5.94 -16.63
N SER A 168 -2.28 5.23 -15.96
CA SER A 168 -2.32 5.10 -14.50
C SER A 168 -2.15 6.46 -13.80
N LEU A 169 -1.30 7.35 -14.33
CA LEU A 169 -1.15 8.70 -13.83
C LEU A 169 -2.43 9.54 -14.00
N ILE A 170 -3.05 9.48 -15.19
CA ILE A 170 -4.30 10.19 -15.48
C ILE A 170 -5.41 9.68 -14.54
N CYS A 171 -5.55 8.36 -14.38
CA CYS A 171 -6.52 7.78 -13.46
C CYS A 171 -6.31 8.24 -12.01
N PHE A 172 -5.06 8.25 -11.55
CA PHE A 172 -4.71 8.73 -10.22
C PHE A 172 -5.08 10.20 -10.01
N LEU A 173 -4.68 11.08 -10.94
CA LEU A 173 -4.94 12.51 -10.83
C LEU A 173 -6.43 12.83 -10.96
N SER A 174 -7.14 12.20 -11.92
CA SER A 174 -8.57 12.42 -12.10
C SER A 174 -9.39 11.96 -10.89
N PHE A 175 -9.01 10.84 -10.29
CA PHE A 175 -9.68 10.36 -9.10
C PHE A 175 -9.37 11.22 -7.87
N GLY A 176 -8.12 11.69 -7.71
CA GLY A 176 -7.75 12.63 -6.65
C GLY A 176 -8.44 13.99 -6.77
N PHE A 177 -8.81 14.41 -7.99
CA PHE A 177 -9.58 15.62 -8.21
C PHE A 177 -11.09 15.44 -7.95
N TYR A 178 -11.58 14.20 -8.05
CA TYR A 178 -12.97 13.85 -7.80
C TYR A 178 -13.29 13.75 -6.30
N ILE A 179 -12.35 13.28 -5.46
CA ILE A 179 -12.51 13.19 -3.99
C ILE A 179 -12.35 14.57 -3.35
#